data_f1d8b934128d578aa05a9e87149e68cc
#
_entry.id   f1d8b934128d578aa05a9e87149e68cc
#
_cell.length_a   1.000
_cell.length_b   1.000
_cell.length_c   1.000
_cell.angle_alpha   90.00
_cell.angle_beta   90.00
_cell.angle_gamma   90.00
#
_symmetry.space_group_name_H-M   'P 1'
#
loop_
_entity.id
_entity.type
_entity.pdbx_description
1 polymer ?
#
loop_
_entity_poly.entity_id
_entity_poly.type
_entity_poly.pdbx_seq_one_letter_code
_entity_poly.pdbx_strand_id
1 'polypeptide(L)'
;MKQEVEAAFAEMLDISTDIDKAVVFAPDGVIASNMTEPALSMAVAQAEELVRLGQTSAAKAGSPPLTQLVVETSAGLVFLVRELAPDGMTAVATGRKGSRVGLALYDLKTCLRDAREAAGTSAGTTQGEEA
;
A
#
# COMPACT_ATOMS: atom_id res chain seq x y z
N MET A 1 -10.49 5.21 -10.52
CA MET A 1 -9.44 4.93 -9.52
C MET A 1 -8.79 3.57 -9.71
N LYS A 2 -9.56 2.53 -9.97
CA LYS A 2 -8.99 1.17 -10.09
C LYS A 2 -7.93 1.06 -11.20
N GLN A 3 -8.19 1.63 -12.37
CA GLN A 3 -7.23 1.57 -13.49
C GLN A 3 -5.92 2.26 -13.15
N GLU A 4 -5.99 3.40 -12.47
CA GLU A 4 -4.82 4.17 -12.07
C GLU A 4 -3.98 3.43 -11.03
N VAL A 5 -4.64 2.76 -10.09
CA VAL A 5 -3.96 1.93 -9.09
C VAL A 5 -3.31 0.73 -9.76
N GLU A 6 -4.02 0.04 -10.65
CA GLU A 6 -3.48 -1.11 -11.35
C GLU A 6 -2.25 -0.74 -12.19
N ALA A 7 -2.28 0.40 -12.85
CA ALA A 7 -1.15 0.88 -13.66
C ALA A 7 0.06 1.22 -12.77
N ALA A 8 -0.15 1.95 -11.68
CA ALA A 8 0.92 2.30 -10.75
C ALA A 8 1.50 1.05 -10.09
N PHE A 9 0.64 0.08 -9.76
CA PHE A 9 1.04 -1.18 -9.14
C PHE A 9 1.91 -2.00 -10.10
N ALA A 10 1.51 -2.12 -11.35
CA ALA A 10 2.27 -2.85 -12.35
C ALA A 10 3.66 -2.22 -12.55
N GLU A 11 3.72 -0.90 -12.62
CA GLU A 11 4.99 -0.18 -12.76
C GLU A 11 5.89 -0.41 -11.54
N MET A 12 5.32 -0.36 -10.34
CA MET A 12 6.07 -0.64 -9.11
C MET A 12 6.68 -2.03 -9.13
N LEU A 13 5.91 -3.04 -9.50
CA LEU A 13 6.41 -4.42 -9.56
C LEU A 13 7.50 -4.58 -10.60
N ASP A 14 7.42 -3.82 -11.70
CA ASP A 14 8.39 -3.88 -12.78
C ASP A 14 9.75 -3.30 -12.36
N ILE A 15 9.75 -2.22 -11.59
CA ILE A 15 10.99 -1.52 -11.23
C ILE A 15 11.55 -1.93 -9.86
N SER A 16 10.73 -2.40 -8.93
CA SER A 16 11.18 -2.73 -7.58
C SER A 16 11.85 -4.09 -7.54
N THR A 17 13.05 -4.15 -6.96
CA THR A 17 13.77 -5.41 -6.76
C THR A 17 13.61 -5.95 -5.33
N ASP A 18 12.98 -5.18 -4.44
CA ASP A 18 12.86 -5.52 -3.03
C ASP A 18 11.47 -6.01 -2.62
N ILE A 19 10.51 -5.91 -3.53
CA ILE A 19 9.12 -6.32 -3.29
C ILE A 19 8.85 -7.63 -4.03
N ASP A 20 8.37 -8.64 -3.30
CA ASP A 20 8.01 -9.93 -3.87
C ASP A 20 6.51 -10.03 -4.14
N LYS A 21 5.70 -10.04 -3.10
CA LYS A 21 4.23 -10.08 -3.19
C LYS A 21 3.68 -8.79 -2.60
N ALA A 22 2.59 -8.31 -3.19
CA ALA A 22 1.98 -7.06 -2.73
C ALA A 22 0.49 -7.05 -2.98
N VAL A 23 -0.22 -6.23 -2.20
CA VAL A 23 -1.63 -5.95 -2.39
C VAL A 23 -1.90 -4.50 -2.02
N VAL A 24 -2.75 -3.85 -2.82
CA VAL A 24 -3.29 -2.52 -2.52
C VAL A 24 -4.79 -2.69 -2.31
N PHE A 25 -5.29 -2.23 -1.17
CA PHE A 25 -6.71 -2.31 -0.85
C PHE A 25 -7.20 -1.03 -0.19
N ALA A 26 -8.50 -0.81 -0.27
CA ALA A 26 -9.19 0.31 0.35
C ALA A 26 -10.29 -0.28 1.25
N PRO A 27 -11.01 0.56 2.02
CA PRO A 27 -12.07 0.04 2.90
C PRO A 27 -13.12 -0.82 2.19
N ASP A 28 -13.35 -0.58 0.90
CA ASP A 28 -14.35 -1.34 0.13
C ASP A 28 -13.77 -2.57 -0.59
N GLY A 29 -12.50 -2.84 -0.47
CA GLY A 29 -11.92 -4.07 -1.00
C GLY A 29 -10.56 -3.93 -1.68
N VAL A 30 -10.10 -5.05 -2.21
CA VAL A 30 -8.83 -5.15 -2.93
C VAL A 30 -8.93 -4.44 -4.27
N ILE A 31 -7.91 -3.66 -4.61
CA ILE A 31 -7.84 -2.93 -5.87
C ILE A 31 -6.83 -3.58 -6.82
N ALA A 32 -5.65 -3.95 -6.31
CA ALA A 32 -4.59 -4.56 -7.14
C ALA A 32 -3.75 -5.51 -6.29
N SER A 33 -3.32 -6.62 -6.88
CA SER A 33 -2.45 -7.58 -6.20
C SER A 33 -1.80 -8.53 -7.20
N ASN A 34 -0.63 -9.05 -6.85
CA ASN A 34 -0.03 -10.19 -7.54
C ASN A 34 -0.16 -11.48 -6.71
N MET A 35 -1.02 -11.47 -5.69
CA MET A 35 -1.32 -12.63 -4.87
C MET A 35 -2.62 -13.28 -5.32
N THR A 36 -2.73 -14.59 -5.09
CA THR A 36 -3.95 -15.34 -5.35
C THR A 36 -4.57 -15.82 -4.04
N GLU A 37 -5.85 -16.21 -4.09
CA GLU A 37 -6.54 -16.78 -2.94
C GLU A 37 -5.99 -18.16 -2.61
N PRO A 38 -5.94 -18.58 -1.33
CA PRO A 38 -6.44 -17.86 -0.13
C PRO A 38 -5.44 -16.85 0.48
N ALA A 39 -4.21 -16.82 -0.02
CA ALA A 39 -3.16 -15.96 0.52
C ALA A 39 -3.54 -14.48 0.49
N LEU A 40 -4.25 -14.05 -0.56
CA LEU A 40 -4.68 -12.66 -0.70
C LEU A 40 -5.61 -12.23 0.45
N SER A 41 -6.65 -12.99 0.72
CA SER A 41 -7.58 -12.67 1.81
C SER A 41 -6.89 -12.68 3.17
N MET A 42 -5.97 -13.61 3.38
CA MET A 42 -5.20 -13.70 4.62
C MET A 42 -4.30 -12.47 4.78
N ALA A 43 -3.65 -12.05 3.70
CA ALA A 43 -2.76 -10.88 3.74
C ALA A 43 -3.53 -9.60 4.09
N VAL A 44 -4.72 -9.41 3.51
CA VAL A 44 -5.56 -8.25 3.80
C VAL A 44 -6.01 -8.26 5.26
N ALA A 45 -6.50 -9.41 5.75
CA ALA A 45 -6.94 -9.52 7.15
C ALA A 45 -5.79 -9.25 8.13
N GLN A 46 -4.60 -9.77 7.86
CA GLN A 46 -3.43 -9.53 8.68
C GLN A 46 -2.99 -8.07 8.63
N ALA A 47 -3.04 -7.45 7.46
CA ALA A 47 -2.70 -6.04 7.32
C ALA A 47 -3.65 -5.15 8.13
N GLU A 48 -4.94 -5.42 8.09
CA GLU A 48 -5.93 -4.69 8.88
C GLU A 48 -5.64 -4.81 10.37
N GLU A 49 -5.28 -6.01 10.83
CA GLU A 49 -4.92 -6.25 12.23
C GLU A 49 -3.63 -5.49 12.60
N LEU A 50 -2.63 -5.50 11.74
CA LEU A 50 -1.39 -4.76 11.97
C LEU A 50 -1.65 -3.25 12.06
N VAL A 51 -2.51 -2.72 11.21
CA VAL A 51 -2.89 -1.30 11.27
C VAL A 51 -3.56 -0.99 12.60
N ARG A 52 -4.48 -1.83 13.03
CA ARG A 52 -5.20 -1.64 14.31
C ARG A 52 -4.23 -1.62 15.48
N LEU A 53 -3.35 -2.61 15.56
CA LEU A 53 -2.37 -2.70 16.64
C LEU A 53 -1.34 -1.58 16.58
N GLY A 54 -0.85 -1.27 15.38
CA GLY A 54 0.11 -0.19 15.18
C GLY A 54 -0.46 1.17 15.52
N GLN A 55 -1.71 1.41 15.16
CA GLN A 55 -2.41 2.67 15.48
C GLN A 55 -2.59 2.81 16.99
N THR A 56 -2.97 1.74 17.68
CA THR A 56 -3.08 1.73 19.14
C THR A 56 -1.73 2.03 19.79
N SER A 57 -0.68 1.40 19.32
CA SER A 57 0.67 1.60 19.83
C SER A 57 1.15 3.04 19.61
N ALA A 58 0.92 3.59 18.41
CA ALA A 58 1.30 4.96 18.09
C ALA A 58 0.56 5.95 18.97
N ALA A 59 -0.73 5.75 19.20
CA ALA A 59 -1.54 6.62 20.06
C ALA A 59 -1.00 6.60 21.49
N LYS A 60 -0.66 5.43 22.03
CA LYS A 60 -0.11 5.30 23.39
C LYS A 60 1.25 5.98 23.52
N ALA A 61 2.03 5.99 22.45
CA ALA A 61 3.34 6.63 22.43
C ALA A 61 3.25 8.14 22.18
N GLY A 62 2.05 8.67 21.95
CA GLY A 62 1.86 10.10 21.67
C GLY A 62 2.28 10.50 20.26
N SER A 63 2.30 9.57 19.31
CA SER A 63 2.79 9.78 17.96
C SER A 63 1.82 9.33 16.87
N PRO A 64 0.48 9.49 17.04
CA PRO A 64 -0.45 9.14 15.98
C PRO A 64 -0.40 10.18 14.86
N PRO A 65 -0.90 9.84 13.64
CA PRO A 65 -1.41 8.54 13.24
C PRO A 65 -0.32 7.63 12.64
N LEU A 66 -0.62 6.34 12.56
CA LEU A 66 0.25 5.37 11.91
C LEU A 66 0.28 5.61 10.39
N THR A 67 1.46 5.74 9.82
CA THR A 67 1.63 5.93 8.37
C THR A 67 2.31 4.74 7.70
N GLN A 68 3.17 4.05 8.43
CA GLN A 68 3.89 2.90 7.89
C GLN A 68 4.31 1.96 9.02
N LEU A 69 4.57 0.71 8.65
CA LEU A 69 4.96 -0.31 9.61
C LEU A 69 5.82 -1.34 8.89
N VAL A 70 6.83 -1.82 9.56
CA VAL A 70 7.73 -2.87 9.06
C VAL A 70 7.81 -3.98 10.09
N VAL A 71 7.66 -5.22 9.61
CA VAL A 71 7.91 -6.40 10.42
C VAL A 71 9.08 -7.13 9.80
N GLU A 72 10.16 -7.25 10.55
CA GLU A 72 11.36 -7.94 10.09
C GLU A 72 11.53 -9.24 10.86
N THR A 73 11.82 -10.31 10.14
CA THR A 73 12.10 -11.62 10.73
C THR A 73 13.41 -12.16 10.15
N SER A 74 13.89 -13.28 10.69
CA SER A 74 15.07 -13.94 10.14
C SER A 74 14.84 -14.46 8.72
N ALA A 75 13.59 -14.59 8.28
CA ALA A 75 13.25 -15.14 6.97
C ALA A 75 12.92 -14.06 5.93
N GLY A 76 12.52 -12.86 6.35
CA GLY A 76 12.12 -11.81 5.42
C GLY A 76 11.44 -10.65 6.11
N LEU A 77 10.73 -9.83 5.31
CA LEU A 77 10.11 -8.60 5.80
C LEU A 77 8.68 -8.48 5.30
N VAL A 78 7.87 -7.76 6.07
CA VAL A 78 6.56 -7.28 5.65
C VAL A 78 6.57 -5.76 5.75
N PHE A 79 6.17 -5.10 4.67
CA PHE A 79 6.10 -3.64 4.59
C PHE A 79 4.64 -3.22 4.48
N LEU A 80 4.27 -2.20 5.21
CA LEU A 80 2.92 -1.64 5.15
C LEU A 80 3.00 -0.13 5.09
N VAL A 81 2.31 0.48 4.13
CA VAL A 81 2.13 1.93 4.06
C VAL A 81 0.65 2.23 3.89
N ARG A 82 0.20 3.38 4.39
CA ARG A 82 -1.21 3.73 4.31
C ARG A 82 -1.40 5.23 4.09
N GLU A 83 -2.47 5.55 3.36
CA GLU A 83 -2.94 6.92 3.24
C GLU A 83 -3.81 7.27 4.45
N LEU A 84 -3.76 8.52 4.87
CA LEU A 84 -4.44 8.99 6.09
C LEU A 84 -5.85 9.54 5.84
N ALA A 85 -6.37 9.43 4.64
CA ALA A 85 -7.74 9.86 4.33
C ALA A 85 -8.74 8.80 4.80
N PRO A 86 -10.01 9.16 5.06
CA PRO A 86 -11.03 8.18 5.45
C PRO A 86 -11.24 7.07 4.43
N ASP A 87 -11.08 7.38 3.14
CA ASP A 87 -11.15 6.41 2.05
C ASP A 87 -9.76 5.97 1.60
N GLY A 88 -8.76 6.14 2.46
CA GLY A 88 -7.36 5.91 2.15
C GLY A 88 -7.05 4.47 1.80
N MET A 89 -6.10 4.32 0.88
CA MET A 89 -5.60 3.00 0.49
C MET A 89 -4.50 2.55 1.43
N THR A 90 -4.39 1.24 1.57
CA THR A 90 -3.28 0.57 2.27
C THR A 90 -2.56 -0.31 1.27
N ALA A 91 -1.24 -0.25 1.27
CA ALA A 91 -0.40 -1.17 0.50
C ALA A 91 0.41 -2.02 1.47
N VAL A 92 0.37 -3.33 1.27
CA VAL A 92 1.19 -4.25 2.05
C VAL A 92 1.98 -5.13 1.10
N ALA A 93 3.22 -5.41 1.45
CA ALA A 93 4.11 -6.18 0.59
C ALA A 93 5.05 -7.02 1.42
N THR A 94 5.55 -8.09 0.80
CA THR A 94 6.59 -8.93 1.38
C THR A 94 7.91 -8.69 0.66
N GLY A 95 9.01 -8.83 1.39
CA GLY A 95 10.35 -8.76 0.84
C GLY A 95 11.20 -9.88 1.38
N ARG A 96 12.19 -10.28 0.60
CA ARG A 96 13.15 -11.31 1.02
C ARG A 96 14.10 -10.74 2.07
N LYS A 97 14.71 -11.64 2.84
CA LYS A 97 15.79 -11.27 3.76
C LYS A 97 16.85 -10.48 2.99
N GLY A 98 17.27 -9.35 3.56
CA GLY A 98 18.23 -8.48 2.91
C GLY A 98 17.63 -7.40 2.03
N SER A 99 16.30 -7.34 1.89
CA SER A 99 15.64 -6.25 1.17
C SER A 99 15.96 -4.90 1.80
N ARG A 100 16.06 -3.88 0.95
CA ARG A 100 16.35 -2.51 1.40
C ARG A 100 15.05 -1.86 1.86
N VAL A 101 14.89 -1.74 3.17
CA VAL A 101 13.65 -1.27 3.82
C VAL A 101 13.22 0.09 3.30
N GLY A 102 14.12 1.06 3.31
CA GLY A 102 13.79 2.42 2.87
C GLY A 102 13.33 2.49 1.43
N LEU A 103 13.97 1.72 0.56
CA LEU A 103 13.62 1.69 -0.86
C LEU A 103 12.27 1.01 -1.09
N ALA A 104 12.02 -0.11 -0.40
CA ALA A 104 10.73 -0.81 -0.51
C ALA A 104 9.59 0.09 -0.04
N LEU A 105 9.75 0.77 1.09
CA LEU A 105 8.74 1.72 1.59
C LEU A 105 8.54 2.87 0.61
N TYR A 106 9.61 3.39 0.05
CA TYR A 106 9.54 4.46 -0.96
C TYR A 106 8.74 4.00 -2.18
N ASP A 107 9.00 2.79 -2.67
CA ASP A 107 8.31 2.26 -3.83
C ASP A 107 6.81 2.09 -3.57
N LEU A 108 6.43 1.62 -2.38
CA LEU A 108 5.02 1.49 -2.01
C LEU A 108 4.34 2.84 -1.90
N LYS A 109 4.98 3.82 -1.26
CA LYS A 109 4.45 5.18 -1.14
C LYS A 109 4.29 5.83 -2.51
N THR A 110 5.27 5.64 -3.38
CA THR A 110 5.25 6.18 -4.74
C THR A 110 4.09 5.59 -5.54
N CYS A 111 3.85 4.29 -5.39
CA CYS A 111 2.72 3.63 -6.04
C CYS A 111 1.39 4.30 -5.66
N LEU A 112 1.14 4.48 -4.36
CA LEU A 112 -0.08 5.12 -3.89
C LEU A 112 -0.18 6.57 -4.34
N ARG A 113 0.90 7.32 -4.26
CA ARG A 113 0.95 8.72 -4.70
C ARG A 113 0.66 8.84 -6.19
N ASP A 114 1.32 8.04 -7.01
CA ASP A 114 1.15 8.10 -8.46
C ASP A 114 -0.27 7.74 -8.87
N ALA A 115 -0.87 6.76 -8.20
CA ALA A 115 -2.26 6.37 -8.44
C ALA A 115 -3.21 7.54 -8.13
N ARG A 116 -3.00 8.22 -7.00
CA ARG A 116 -3.83 9.37 -6.62
C ARG A 116 -3.67 10.54 -7.58
N GLU A 117 -2.45 10.84 -7.97
CA GLU A 117 -2.17 11.93 -8.91
C GLU A 117 -2.83 11.65 -10.26
N ALA A 118 -2.71 10.43 -10.77
CA ALA A 118 -3.33 10.03 -12.03
C ALA A 118 -4.84 10.10 -11.95
N ALA A 119 -5.44 9.63 -10.86
CA ALA A 119 -6.89 9.69 -10.67
C ALA A 119 -7.38 11.13 -10.57
N GLY A 120 -6.64 11.99 -9.84
CA GLY A 120 -6.97 13.40 -9.74
C GLY A 120 -6.87 14.13 -11.08
N THR A 121 -5.85 13.83 -11.86
CA THR A 121 -5.68 14.40 -13.20
C THR A 121 -6.82 13.99 -14.12
N SER A 122 -7.17 12.69 -14.11
CA SER A 122 -8.30 12.17 -14.92
C SER A 122 -9.60 12.83 -14.53
N ALA A 123 -9.89 12.93 -13.23
CA ALA A 123 -11.09 13.59 -12.73
C ALA A 123 -11.11 15.08 -13.10
N GLY A 124 -9.97 15.75 -12.97
CA GLY A 124 -9.84 17.16 -13.33
C GLY A 124 -10.06 17.39 -14.81
N THR A 125 -9.54 16.52 -15.66
CA THR A 125 -9.73 16.61 -17.11
C THR A 125 -11.22 16.45 -17.47
N THR A 126 -11.88 15.45 -16.89
CA THR A 126 -13.30 15.20 -17.12
C THR A 126 -14.13 16.42 -16.69
N GLN A 127 -13.85 16.96 -15.51
CA GLN A 127 -14.56 18.14 -15.03
C GLN A 127 -14.32 19.36 -15.92
N GLY A 128 -13.11 19.51 -16.44
CA GLY A 128 -12.79 20.57 -17.37
C GLY A 128 -13.57 20.49 -18.66
N GLU A 129 -13.79 19.29 -19.16
CA GLU A 129 -14.57 19.08 -20.38
C GLU A 129 -16.04 19.42 -20.18
N GLU A 130 -16.58 19.13 -19.01
CA GLU A 130 -17.96 19.43 -18.67
C GLU A 130 -18.20 20.91 -18.43
N ALA A 131 -17.19 21.59 -17.98
CA ALA A 131 -17.29 23.01 -17.69
C ALA A 131 -17.27 23.84 -18.96
#